data_c9f49716a9d48369648689d89049c872
#
_entry.id   c9f49716a9d48369648689d89049c872
#
_cell.length_a   1.000
_cell.length_b   1.000
_cell.length_c   1.000
_cell.angle_alpha   90.00
_cell.angle_beta   90.00
_cell.angle_gamma   90.00
#
_symmetry.space_group_name_H-M   'P 1'
#
loop_
_entity.id
_entity.type
_entity.pdbx_description
1 polymer ?
#
loop_
_entity_poly.entity_id
_entity_poly.type
_entity_poly.pdbx_seq_one_letter_code
_entity_poly.pdbx_strand_id
1 'polypeptide(L)'
;MDYNFNQENNRQYEYNPYQNSSQGYYSTNSYATGGQSRYTEPEKKRAFAGLGVTLVKTVAIALVFGLVAGGTATAVLRFSGVTSDAYIESSGNKNPQRPVEDLQQTNTNVQTTVAVMDVSDIVNNVMPCVVAISNIGEVKYQGMWGQTYTQQTESAGTGFLVEQDADYIYIASNNHVVADAKELTVQFCDGSTAEAEIKGTVASKDLAVIKVALKDISAETLNTICLATLGDSTKLEAGEPAIAIGNALGYGQSVTTGVISALGRSVSVQDSSTGTTVVNNNLIQTDAAINPGNSGGALLNVKGEVIGINSVKYAQTEVEGIGYAIPINDAMLIIDKMIDGEKIDESQSGYLGIQGKDSSLGAYVHSVLPGSAAQKAGIKAGDIIVEFEGTTIATMSQLKELLSYYPAGDTVEFVILRPQGNDEYEEMKITVELGDASILS
;
A
#
# COMPACT_ATOMS: atom_id res chain seq x y z
N MET A 1 -65.92 -12.03 3.60
CA MET A 1 -65.90 -10.61 3.20
C MET A 1 -64.62 -10.38 2.46
N ASP A 2 -64.77 -10.33 1.14
CA ASP A 2 -63.67 -10.09 0.19
C ASP A 2 -63.26 -8.65 0.26
N TYR A 3 -61.97 -8.41 0.08
CA TYR A 3 -61.45 -7.22 -0.62
C TYR A 3 -60.15 -7.54 -1.33
N ASN A 4 -60.28 -7.63 -2.65
CA ASN A 4 -59.23 -7.47 -3.66
C ASN A 4 -58.61 -6.07 -3.61
N PHE A 5 -57.28 -5.95 -3.74
CA PHE A 5 -56.69 -4.73 -4.26
C PHE A 5 -55.49 -5.02 -5.21
N ASN A 6 -55.54 -4.37 -6.31
CA ASN A 6 -54.80 -4.41 -7.56
C ASN A 6 -53.28 -4.40 -7.48
N GLN A 7 -52.71 -5.12 -8.45
CA GLN A 7 -51.38 -4.95 -8.95
C GLN A 7 -51.22 -3.58 -9.68
N GLU A 8 -50.22 -2.82 -9.34
CA GLU A 8 -49.69 -1.77 -10.20
C GLU A 8 -48.19 -1.94 -10.38
N ASN A 9 -47.81 -1.89 -11.64
CA ASN A 9 -46.50 -2.02 -12.26
C ASN A 9 -45.43 -1.16 -11.60
N ASN A 10 -44.33 -1.77 -11.17
CA ASN A 10 -43.05 -1.10 -10.97
C ASN A 10 -42.05 -1.66 -11.98
N ARG A 11 -41.75 -0.90 -13.04
CA ARG A 11 -40.65 -1.15 -13.96
C ARG A 11 -39.38 -0.71 -13.29
N GLN A 12 -38.55 -1.66 -12.88
CA GLN A 12 -37.15 -1.44 -12.55
C GLN A 12 -36.35 -1.23 -13.84
N TYR A 13 -35.64 -0.11 -13.91
CA TYR A 13 -34.61 0.13 -14.92
C TYR A 13 -33.34 -0.56 -14.46
N GLU A 14 -32.98 -1.64 -15.17
CA GLU A 14 -31.66 -2.28 -15.07
C GLU A 14 -30.66 -1.44 -15.87
N TYR A 15 -29.64 -0.91 -15.21
CA TYR A 15 -28.49 -0.27 -15.82
C TYR A 15 -27.42 -1.32 -16.07
N ASN A 16 -27.12 -1.61 -17.32
CA ASN A 16 -26.10 -2.59 -17.73
C ASN A 16 -24.92 -1.85 -18.42
N PRO A 17 -23.73 -1.77 -17.80
CA PRO A 17 -22.60 -0.98 -18.32
C PRO A 17 -21.60 -1.75 -19.21
N TYR A 18 -21.89 -2.94 -19.69
CA TYR A 18 -20.93 -3.69 -20.53
C TYR A 18 -21.52 -4.12 -21.88
N GLN A 19 -21.43 -3.26 -22.88
CA GLN A 19 -21.41 -3.65 -24.28
C GLN A 19 -20.33 -2.86 -25.01
N ASN A 20 -19.17 -3.47 -25.16
CA ASN A 20 -18.28 -3.15 -26.26
C ASN A 20 -17.59 -4.43 -26.72
N SER A 21 -18.13 -4.99 -27.79
CA SER A 21 -17.64 -6.18 -28.48
C SER A 21 -16.60 -5.79 -29.52
N SER A 22 -15.35 -6.20 -29.31
CA SER A 22 -14.37 -6.29 -30.41
C SER A 22 -14.29 -7.74 -30.85
N GLN A 23 -14.82 -8.01 -32.06
CA GLN A 23 -14.67 -9.30 -32.76
C GLN A 23 -13.25 -9.42 -33.30
N GLY A 24 -12.47 -10.35 -32.75
CA GLY A 24 -11.24 -10.85 -33.33
C GLY A 24 -11.53 -12.16 -34.07
N TYR A 25 -11.35 -12.19 -35.38
CA TYR A 25 -11.43 -13.40 -36.19
C TYR A 25 -10.17 -14.23 -36.04
N TYR A 26 -10.29 -15.47 -35.56
CA TYR A 26 -9.31 -16.53 -35.80
C TYR A 26 -9.89 -17.55 -36.79
N SER A 27 -9.19 -17.73 -37.91
CA SER A 27 -9.49 -18.70 -38.98
C SER A 27 -8.80 -20.02 -38.63
N THR A 28 -9.58 -21.09 -38.49
CA THR A 28 -9.09 -22.45 -38.44
C THR A 28 -9.04 -23.05 -39.85
N ASN A 29 -7.88 -23.54 -40.26
CA ASN A 29 -7.66 -24.32 -41.47
C ASN A 29 -8.25 -25.73 -41.33
N SER A 30 -9.15 -26.12 -42.27
CA SER A 30 -9.46 -27.50 -42.55
C SER A 30 -9.13 -27.81 -44.00
N TYR A 31 -8.36 -28.88 -44.23
CA TYR A 31 -8.01 -29.39 -45.56
C TYR A 31 -9.20 -30.06 -46.24
N ALA A 32 -9.45 -29.73 -47.50
CA ALA A 32 -10.18 -30.59 -48.44
C ALA A 32 -9.70 -30.36 -49.88
N THR A 33 -9.55 -31.44 -50.59
CA THR A 33 -8.97 -31.68 -51.88
C THR A 33 -9.79 -31.15 -53.09
N GLY A 34 -9.04 -30.66 -54.09
CA GLY A 34 -9.31 -30.92 -55.53
C GLY A 34 -10.27 -30.00 -56.24
N GLY A 35 -9.76 -29.22 -57.21
CA GLY A 35 -10.56 -28.53 -58.20
C GLY A 35 -9.80 -27.45 -58.96
N GLN A 36 -9.30 -27.79 -60.17
CA GLN A 36 -8.69 -26.83 -61.09
C GLN A 36 -9.71 -25.76 -61.53
N SER A 37 -9.40 -24.51 -61.41
CA SER A 37 -10.03 -23.46 -62.19
C SER A 37 -9.06 -22.31 -62.47
N ARG A 38 -9.16 -21.82 -63.69
CA ARG A 38 -8.31 -20.91 -64.43
C ARG A 38 -8.05 -19.60 -63.68
N TYR A 39 -6.79 -19.21 -63.66
CA TYR A 39 -6.33 -17.86 -63.30
C TYR A 39 -6.85 -16.85 -64.34
N THR A 40 -7.59 -15.85 -63.86
CA THR A 40 -7.75 -14.57 -64.55
C THR A 40 -7.17 -13.49 -63.65
N GLU A 41 -6.17 -12.79 -64.15
CA GLU A 41 -5.52 -11.65 -63.50
C GLU A 41 -6.53 -10.55 -63.19
N PRO A 42 -6.60 -10.01 -61.94
CA PRO A 42 -7.36 -8.79 -61.70
C PRO A 42 -6.56 -7.56 -62.05
N GLU A 43 -7.12 -6.71 -62.89
CA GLU A 43 -6.63 -5.38 -63.25
C GLU A 43 -6.25 -4.53 -62.03
N LYS A 44 -5.06 -3.97 -62.03
CA LYS A 44 -4.59 -2.95 -61.10
C LYS A 44 -5.41 -1.67 -61.26
N LYS A 45 -6.45 -1.48 -60.50
CA LYS A 45 -7.09 -0.17 -60.34
C LYS A 45 -6.29 0.72 -59.39
N ARG A 46 -5.95 1.89 -59.90
CA ARG A 46 -5.18 2.97 -59.25
C ARG A 46 -5.81 3.41 -57.93
N ALA A 47 -5.19 3.09 -56.81
CA ALA A 47 -5.58 3.48 -55.45
C ALA A 47 -4.80 4.71 -54.91
N PHE A 48 -4.37 5.64 -55.76
CA PHE A 48 -3.58 6.79 -55.37
C PHE A 48 -4.26 8.16 -55.43
N ALA A 49 -5.52 8.23 -55.92
CA ALA A 49 -6.21 9.52 -56.04
C ALA A 49 -6.90 10.01 -54.76
N GLY A 50 -7.15 9.15 -53.76
CA GLY A 50 -7.84 9.52 -52.53
C GLY A 50 -6.96 10.04 -51.40
N LEU A 51 -5.69 9.59 -51.34
CA LEU A 51 -4.82 9.91 -50.21
C LEU A 51 -4.38 11.40 -50.18
N GLY A 52 -4.14 11.99 -51.37
CA GLY A 52 -3.75 13.39 -51.48
C GLY A 52 -4.82 14.37 -51.02
N VAL A 53 -6.07 14.10 -51.38
CA VAL A 53 -7.22 14.98 -51.00
C VAL A 53 -7.51 14.92 -49.51
N THR A 54 -7.39 13.74 -48.91
CA THR A 54 -7.59 13.59 -47.45
C THR A 54 -6.48 14.31 -46.67
N LEU A 55 -5.24 14.16 -47.12
CA LEU A 55 -4.07 14.81 -46.46
C LEU A 55 -4.14 16.34 -46.54
N VAL A 56 -4.53 16.88 -47.70
CA VAL A 56 -4.74 18.34 -47.88
C VAL A 56 -5.89 18.85 -47.01
N LYS A 57 -7.00 18.10 -46.88
CA LYS A 57 -8.10 18.47 -45.98
C LYS A 57 -7.66 18.47 -44.50
N THR A 58 -6.91 17.45 -44.07
CA THR A 58 -6.41 17.37 -42.68
C THR A 58 -5.47 18.51 -42.35
N VAL A 59 -4.54 18.86 -43.25
CA VAL A 59 -3.62 19.98 -43.07
C VAL A 59 -4.38 21.33 -43.07
N ALA A 60 -5.36 21.49 -43.91
CA ALA A 60 -6.18 22.71 -43.92
C ALA A 60 -7.01 22.89 -42.64
N ILE A 61 -7.58 21.81 -42.12
CA ILE A 61 -8.28 21.83 -40.81
C ILE A 61 -7.33 22.17 -39.68
N ALA A 62 -6.15 21.55 -39.64
CA ALA A 62 -5.15 21.82 -38.60
C ALA A 62 -4.66 23.28 -38.63
N LEU A 63 -4.48 23.88 -39.83
CA LEU A 63 -4.12 25.29 -39.98
C LEU A 63 -5.22 26.23 -39.50
N VAL A 64 -6.49 25.93 -39.77
CA VAL A 64 -7.64 26.72 -39.31
C VAL A 64 -7.74 26.63 -37.77
N PHE A 65 -7.59 25.43 -37.18
CA PHE A 65 -7.59 25.29 -35.72
C PHE A 65 -6.39 25.99 -35.08
N GLY A 66 -5.20 25.90 -35.67
CA GLY A 66 -4.01 26.61 -35.19
C GLY A 66 -4.16 28.14 -35.22
N LEU A 67 -4.76 28.69 -36.27
CA LEU A 67 -5.03 30.14 -36.37
C LEU A 67 -6.12 30.60 -35.41
N VAL A 68 -7.19 29.82 -35.24
CA VAL A 68 -8.26 30.15 -34.28
C VAL A 68 -7.75 30.05 -32.84
N ALA A 69 -7.04 28.98 -32.48
CA ALA A 69 -6.46 28.81 -31.13
C ALA A 69 -5.39 29.86 -30.83
N GLY A 70 -4.48 30.14 -31.78
CA GLY A 70 -3.46 31.17 -31.65
C GLY A 70 -4.05 32.59 -31.59
N GLY A 71 -5.09 32.86 -32.39
CA GLY A 71 -5.79 34.14 -32.40
C GLY A 71 -6.59 34.42 -31.09
N THR A 72 -7.24 33.39 -30.55
CA THR A 72 -7.93 33.51 -29.26
C THR A 72 -6.99 33.68 -28.09
N ALA A 73 -5.85 32.93 -28.05
CA ALA A 73 -4.84 33.07 -27.03
C ALA A 73 -4.21 34.48 -27.02
N THR A 74 -3.86 35.02 -28.19
CA THR A 74 -3.33 36.39 -28.29
C THR A 74 -4.39 37.47 -27.99
N ALA A 75 -5.65 37.24 -28.33
CA ALA A 75 -6.74 38.17 -27.96
C ALA A 75 -6.97 38.16 -26.44
N VAL A 76 -7.01 36.97 -25.81
CA VAL A 76 -7.15 36.86 -24.33
C VAL A 76 -5.96 37.52 -23.63
N LEU A 77 -4.72 37.30 -24.07
CA LEU A 77 -3.54 37.97 -23.49
C LEU A 77 -3.56 39.49 -23.66
N ARG A 78 -4.07 40.03 -24.79
CA ARG A 78 -4.21 41.46 -24.98
C ARG A 78 -5.36 42.11 -24.21
N PHE A 79 -6.48 41.38 -24.05
CA PHE A 79 -7.63 41.90 -23.29
C PHE A 79 -7.52 41.69 -21.78
N SER A 80 -6.74 40.71 -21.32
CA SER A 80 -6.50 40.45 -19.89
C SER A 80 -5.42 41.35 -19.27
N GLY A 81 -4.71 42.14 -20.07
CA GLY A 81 -3.66 43.06 -19.59
C GLY A 81 -2.43 42.36 -19.01
N VAL A 82 -2.26 41.01 -19.22
CA VAL A 82 -1.09 40.30 -18.80
C VAL A 82 0.00 40.48 -19.85
N THR A 83 0.82 41.51 -19.71
CA THR A 83 2.09 41.66 -20.43
C THR A 83 3.20 41.10 -19.57
N SER A 84 4.14 40.39 -20.21
CA SER A 84 5.25 39.67 -19.57
C SER A 84 6.34 40.56 -18.92
N ASP A 85 6.04 41.86 -18.67
CA ASP A 85 6.97 42.79 -18.05
C ASP A 85 6.30 43.52 -16.86
N ALA A 86 5.81 42.78 -15.88
CA ALA A 86 5.35 43.36 -14.63
C ALA A 86 6.47 43.31 -13.58
N TYR A 87 7.43 44.21 -13.66
CA TYR A 87 8.09 44.74 -12.46
C TYR A 87 7.02 45.39 -11.60
N ILE A 88 6.76 44.90 -10.40
CA ILE A 88 5.83 45.51 -9.45
C ILE A 88 6.52 46.71 -8.82
N GLU A 89 6.30 47.89 -9.38
CA GLU A 89 6.49 49.12 -8.67
C GLU A 89 5.24 49.36 -7.80
N SER A 90 5.46 49.44 -6.50
CA SER A 90 4.46 49.78 -5.49
C SER A 90 3.94 51.19 -5.71
N SER A 91 2.71 51.36 -6.19
CA SER A 91 1.99 52.60 -6.16
C SER A 91 0.79 52.50 -5.23
N GLY A 92 0.84 53.26 -4.15
CA GLY A 92 -0.16 53.28 -3.11
C GLY A 92 -1.53 53.78 -3.59
N ASN A 93 -2.56 53.05 -3.20
CA ASN A 93 -3.92 53.57 -3.18
C ASN A 93 -4.60 53.28 -1.83
N LYS A 94 -5.01 54.35 -1.16
CA LYS A 94 -5.63 54.32 0.18
C LYS A 94 -7.09 53.89 0.05
N ASN A 95 -7.45 52.78 0.70
CA ASN A 95 -8.83 52.47 1.02
C ASN A 95 -8.92 51.95 2.48
N PRO A 96 -9.99 52.26 3.23
CA PRO A 96 -9.96 52.26 4.69
C PRO A 96 -9.93 50.86 5.30
N GLN A 97 -9.07 50.75 6.30
CA GLN A 97 -8.66 49.57 7.03
C GLN A 97 -9.78 48.91 7.85
N ARG A 98 -9.84 47.55 7.73
CA ARG A 98 -10.09 46.70 8.88
C ARG A 98 -8.72 46.26 9.44
N PRO A 99 -8.52 46.15 10.75
CA PRO A 99 -7.28 45.67 11.31
C PRO A 99 -7.22 44.15 11.05
N VAL A 100 -6.32 43.73 10.19
CA VAL A 100 -5.86 42.37 10.12
C VAL A 100 -4.65 42.32 11.05
N GLU A 101 -4.74 41.55 12.14
CA GLU A 101 -3.59 41.27 12.99
C GLU A 101 -2.44 40.72 12.12
N ASP A 102 -1.28 41.29 12.35
CA ASP A 102 -0.02 41.02 11.64
C ASP A 102 0.34 39.54 11.77
N LEU A 103 0.07 38.76 10.70
CA LEU A 103 0.68 37.46 10.55
C LEU A 103 2.17 37.71 10.28
N GLN A 104 3.00 37.47 11.28
CA GLN A 104 4.45 37.49 11.14
C GLN A 104 4.85 36.53 10.04
N GLN A 105 5.35 37.05 8.93
CA GLN A 105 6.08 36.27 7.95
C GLN A 105 7.32 35.75 8.66
N THR A 106 7.34 34.46 8.95
CA THR A 106 8.59 33.78 9.30
C THR A 106 9.50 33.81 8.07
N ASN A 107 10.43 34.79 8.07
CA ASN A 107 11.55 34.78 7.15
C ASN A 107 12.46 33.60 7.52
N THR A 108 12.09 32.41 7.11
CA THR A 108 13.04 31.31 6.99
C THR A 108 13.87 31.57 5.74
N ASN A 109 15.09 32.11 5.93
CA ASN A 109 16.16 32.04 4.94
C ASN A 109 16.56 30.56 4.81
N VAL A 110 15.69 29.75 4.21
CA VAL A 110 16.05 28.43 3.72
C VAL A 110 16.90 28.68 2.47
N GLN A 111 18.21 28.64 2.60
CA GLN A 111 19.07 28.40 1.44
C GLN A 111 18.67 27.02 0.90
N THR A 112 17.74 27.02 -0.04
CA THR A 112 17.34 25.84 -0.78
C THR A 112 18.50 25.49 -1.74
N THR A 113 19.53 24.82 -1.25
CA THR A 113 20.23 23.89 -2.11
C THR A 113 19.21 22.79 -2.35
N VAL A 114 18.62 22.74 -3.55
CA VAL A 114 17.91 21.55 -4.02
C VAL A 114 19.01 20.47 -4.18
N ALA A 115 19.35 19.81 -3.09
CA ALA A 115 20.13 18.61 -3.15
C ALA A 115 19.19 17.55 -3.76
N VAL A 116 19.39 17.25 -5.04
CA VAL A 116 18.85 16.02 -5.61
C VAL A 116 19.47 14.92 -4.76
N MET A 117 18.65 14.23 -3.99
CA MET A 117 19.10 13.16 -3.12
C MET A 117 19.52 12.00 -4.01
N ASP A 118 20.83 11.77 -4.13
CA ASP A 118 21.33 10.57 -4.78
C ASP A 118 21.19 9.41 -3.78
N VAL A 119 20.25 8.53 -4.07
CA VAL A 119 19.95 7.35 -3.22
C VAL A 119 20.69 6.10 -3.69
N SER A 120 21.54 6.20 -4.72
CA SER A 120 22.19 5.05 -5.35
C SER A 120 23.02 4.23 -4.36
N ASP A 121 23.77 4.90 -3.49
CA ASP A 121 24.58 4.21 -2.47
C ASP A 121 23.71 3.49 -1.44
N ILE A 122 22.61 4.11 -1.03
CA ILE A 122 21.64 3.48 -0.10
C ILE A 122 21.05 2.22 -0.74
N VAL A 123 20.60 2.34 -1.98
CA VAL A 123 20.03 1.23 -2.74
C VAL A 123 21.02 0.08 -2.89
N ASN A 124 22.25 0.37 -3.32
CA ASN A 124 23.29 -0.63 -3.49
C ASN A 124 23.61 -1.39 -2.18
N ASN A 125 23.57 -0.70 -1.05
CA ASN A 125 23.84 -1.30 0.26
C ASN A 125 22.67 -2.18 0.76
N VAL A 126 21.41 -1.84 0.40
CA VAL A 126 20.21 -2.55 0.86
C VAL A 126 19.81 -3.67 -0.09
N MET A 127 20.16 -3.60 -1.37
CA MET A 127 19.78 -4.61 -2.36
C MET A 127 20.16 -6.06 -1.98
N PRO A 128 21.28 -6.33 -1.32
CA PRO A 128 21.59 -7.68 -0.84
C PRO A 128 20.59 -8.26 0.16
N CYS A 129 19.78 -7.41 0.82
CA CYS A 129 18.74 -7.86 1.74
C CYS A 129 17.38 -8.05 1.04
N VAL A 130 17.21 -7.61 -0.22
CA VAL A 130 15.93 -7.62 -0.95
C VAL A 130 15.90 -8.78 -1.93
N VAL A 131 14.76 -9.47 -1.99
CA VAL A 131 14.55 -10.62 -2.87
C VAL A 131 13.30 -10.44 -3.72
N ALA A 132 13.34 -11.01 -4.94
CA ALA A 132 12.13 -11.20 -5.74
C ALA A 132 11.42 -12.47 -5.32
N ILE A 133 10.10 -12.44 -5.27
CA ILE A 133 9.25 -13.60 -4.96
C ILE A 133 8.39 -13.89 -6.18
N SER A 134 8.47 -15.12 -6.68
CA SER A 134 7.57 -15.64 -7.71
C SER A 134 6.65 -16.67 -7.09
N ASN A 135 5.36 -16.50 -7.30
CA ASN A 135 4.30 -17.37 -6.79
C ASN A 135 3.54 -17.99 -7.96
N ILE A 136 3.55 -19.31 -8.04
CA ILE A 136 2.74 -20.09 -8.96
C ILE A 136 1.59 -20.70 -8.18
N GLY A 137 0.38 -20.20 -8.43
CA GLY A 137 -0.86 -20.64 -7.82
C GLY A 137 -1.79 -21.33 -8.82
N GLU A 138 -2.90 -21.84 -8.32
CA GLU A 138 -3.99 -22.37 -9.15
C GLU A 138 -5.34 -21.78 -8.71
N VAL A 139 -6.07 -21.24 -9.66
CA VAL A 139 -7.47 -20.82 -9.44
C VAL A 139 -8.41 -21.84 -10.09
N LYS A 140 -9.39 -22.33 -9.33
CA LYS A 140 -10.40 -23.27 -9.80
C LYS A 140 -11.67 -22.51 -10.15
N TYR A 141 -12.09 -22.58 -11.41
CA TYR A 141 -13.34 -22.04 -11.89
C TYR A 141 -14.38 -23.15 -12.07
N GLN A 142 -15.58 -22.91 -11.59
CA GLN A 142 -16.70 -23.81 -11.83
C GLN A 142 -17.41 -23.36 -13.11
N GLY A 143 -17.37 -24.18 -14.16
CA GLY A 143 -18.07 -23.92 -15.39
C GLY A 143 -19.58 -24.08 -15.23
N MET A 144 -20.35 -23.52 -16.16
CA MET A 144 -21.83 -23.47 -16.17
C MET A 144 -22.49 -24.86 -16.17
N TRP A 145 -21.74 -25.92 -16.42
CA TRP A 145 -22.19 -27.34 -16.44
C TRP A 145 -21.59 -28.16 -15.29
N GLY A 146 -21.08 -27.48 -14.24
CA GLY A 146 -20.53 -28.13 -13.05
C GLY A 146 -19.10 -28.70 -13.22
N GLN A 147 -18.44 -28.49 -14.37
CA GLN A 147 -17.04 -28.86 -14.56
C GLN A 147 -16.14 -27.88 -13.81
N THR A 148 -15.12 -28.41 -13.13
CA THR A 148 -14.06 -27.60 -12.52
C THR A 148 -12.92 -27.43 -13.52
N TYR A 149 -12.60 -26.19 -13.87
CA TYR A 149 -11.41 -25.83 -14.63
C TYR A 149 -10.37 -25.29 -13.67
N THR A 150 -9.15 -25.77 -13.79
CA THR A 150 -8.00 -25.26 -13.05
C THR A 150 -7.18 -24.42 -14.00
N GLN A 151 -6.92 -23.18 -13.61
CA GLN A 151 -6.02 -22.26 -14.34
C GLN A 151 -4.85 -21.95 -13.43
N GLN A 152 -3.64 -22.10 -13.95
CA GLN A 152 -2.42 -21.62 -13.30
C GLN A 152 -2.40 -20.11 -13.31
N THR A 153 -2.06 -19.52 -12.17
CA THR A 153 -1.84 -18.08 -12.00
C THR A 153 -0.41 -17.86 -11.61
N GLU A 154 0.18 -16.83 -12.17
CA GLU A 154 1.53 -16.38 -11.82
C GLU A 154 1.39 -15.00 -11.18
N SER A 155 1.94 -14.82 -10.00
CA SER A 155 2.06 -13.53 -9.35
C SER A 155 3.48 -13.31 -8.85
N ALA A 156 3.87 -12.07 -8.73
CA ALA A 156 5.19 -11.70 -8.28
C ALA A 156 5.15 -10.50 -7.35
N GLY A 157 6.12 -10.46 -6.47
CA GLY A 157 6.31 -9.37 -5.53
C GLY A 157 7.73 -9.35 -5.01
N THR A 158 7.89 -8.71 -3.90
CA THR A 158 9.18 -8.50 -3.25
C THR A 158 9.11 -8.97 -1.81
N GLY A 159 10.24 -9.31 -1.25
CA GLY A 159 10.46 -9.54 0.17
C GLY A 159 11.82 -9.01 0.60
N PHE A 160 12.09 -9.02 1.89
CA PHE A 160 13.42 -8.71 2.41
C PHE A 160 13.75 -9.64 3.59
N LEU A 161 15.04 -9.91 3.73
CA LEU A 161 15.59 -10.83 4.73
C LEU A 161 15.53 -10.18 6.10
N VAL A 162 14.83 -10.80 7.06
CA VAL A 162 14.62 -10.24 8.40
C VAL A 162 15.37 -10.98 9.49
N GLU A 163 15.50 -12.32 9.36
CA GLU A 163 16.11 -13.15 10.38
C GLU A 163 16.73 -14.42 9.77
N GLN A 164 17.66 -15.05 10.50
CA GLN A 164 18.26 -16.30 10.16
C GLN A 164 18.51 -17.13 11.43
N ASP A 165 18.13 -18.41 11.36
CA ASP A 165 18.52 -19.39 12.37
C ASP A 165 19.58 -20.38 11.82
N ALA A 166 19.73 -21.54 12.47
CA ALA A 166 20.72 -22.54 12.06
C ALA A 166 20.37 -23.23 10.73
N ASP A 167 19.08 -23.29 10.35
CA ASP A 167 18.56 -24.09 9.25
C ASP A 167 17.94 -23.26 8.14
N TYR A 168 17.39 -22.08 8.46
CA TYR A 168 16.58 -21.26 7.56
C TYR A 168 16.95 -19.80 7.60
N ILE A 169 16.69 -19.12 6.49
CA ILE A 169 16.59 -17.67 6.42
C ILE A 169 15.13 -17.28 6.24
N TYR A 170 14.69 -16.26 6.97
CA TYR A 170 13.31 -15.79 7.00
C TYR A 170 13.17 -14.48 6.23
N ILE A 171 12.09 -14.37 5.47
CA ILE A 171 11.83 -13.29 4.54
C ILE A 171 10.45 -12.73 4.87
N ALA A 172 10.38 -11.44 5.16
CA ALA A 172 9.13 -10.71 5.29
C ALA A 172 8.60 -10.30 3.92
N SER A 173 7.29 -10.38 3.74
CA SER A 173 6.58 -9.95 2.54
C SER A 173 5.10 -9.68 2.84
N ASN A 174 4.30 -9.41 1.82
CA ASN A 174 2.84 -9.32 1.95
C ASN A 174 2.15 -10.67 1.78
N ASN A 175 1.02 -10.84 2.48
CA ASN A 175 0.19 -12.03 2.31
C ASN A 175 -0.30 -12.20 0.87
N HIS A 176 -0.76 -11.14 0.21
CA HIS A 176 -1.27 -11.24 -1.16
C HIS A 176 -0.19 -11.65 -2.19
N VAL A 177 1.09 -11.48 -1.88
CA VAL A 177 2.21 -11.92 -2.72
C VAL A 177 2.36 -13.44 -2.69
N VAL A 178 2.11 -14.08 -1.54
CA VAL A 178 2.35 -15.51 -1.32
C VAL A 178 1.08 -16.35 -1.18
N ALA A 179 -0.08 -15.71 -1.15
CA ALA A 179 -1.37 -16.39 -1.00
C ALA A 179 -1.61 -17.39 -2.13
N ASP A 180 -2.27 -18.50 -1.78
CA ASP A 180 -2.67 -19.58 -2.70
C ASP A 180 -1.50 -20.21 -3.51
N ALA A 181 -0.26 -20.01 -3.05
CA ALA A 181 0.92 -20.55 -3.70
C ALA A 181 0.95 -22.08 -3.63
N LYS A 182 1.22 -22.71 -4.77
CA LYS A 182 1.65 -24.12 -4.86
C LYS A 182 3.15 -24.23 -4.88
N GLU A 183 3.79 -23.29 -5.56
CA GLU A 183 5.23 -23.18 -5.66
C GLU A 183 5.63 -21.73 -5.40
N LEU A 184 6.56 -21.54 -4.48
CA LEU A 184 7.19 -20.26 -4.20
C LEU A 184 8.66 -20.35 -4.52
N THR A 185 9.15 -19.40 -5.30
CA THR A 185 10.57 -19.26 -5.62
C THR A 185 11.05 -17.88 -5.22
N VAL A 186 12.18 -17.85 -4.54
CA VAL A 186 12.89 -16.62 -4.18
C VAL A 186 14.08 -16.44 -5.09
N GLN A 187 14.27 -15.25 -5.66
CA GLN A 187 15.47 -14.87 -6.39
C GLN A 187 16.27 -13.84 -5.58
N PHE A 188 17.52 -14.14 -5.32
CA PHE A 188 18.46 -13.28 -4.62
C PHE A 188 19.10 -12.22 -5.54
N CYS A 189 19.82 -11.27 -4.95
CA CYS A 189 20.44 -10.15 -5.65
C CYS A 189 21.49 -10.56 -6.71
N ASP A 190 22.10 -11.74 -6.55
CA ASP A 190 23.06 -12.33 -7.50
C ASP A 190 22.41 -13.10 -8.65
N GLY A 191 21.06 -13.16 -8.67
CA GLY A 191 20.26 -13.87 -9.66
C GLY A 191 20.06 -15.35 -9.36
N SER A 192 20.66 -15.90 -8.31
CA SER A 192 20.40 -17.27 -7.86
C SER A 192 18.98 -17.42 -7.32
N THR A 193 18.42 -18.61 -7.43
CA THR A 193 17.05 -18.91 -6.99
C THR A 193 17.01 -20.07 -6.02
N ALA A 194 16.06 -20.03 -5.08
CA ALA A 194 15.79 -21.12 -4.17
C ALA A 194 14.27 -21.29 -3.97
N GLU A 195 13.83 -22.50 -3.68
CA GLU A 195 12.46 -22.80 -3.27
C GLU A 195 12.20 -22.26 -1.88
N ALA A 196 11.01 -21.68 -1.67
CA ALA A 196 10.61 -21.13 -0.39
C ALA A 196 9.33 -21.79 0.12
N GLU A 197 9.17 -21.83 1.43
CA GLU A 197 7.97 -22.31 2.10
C GLU A 197 7.33 -21.18 2.89
N ILE A 198 5.99 -21.15 2.94
CA ILE A 198 5.27 -20.23 3.81
C ILE A 198 5.49 -20.66 5.27
N LYS A 199 6.04 -19.79 6.09
CA LYS A 199 6.19 -19.99 7.54
C LYS A 199 4.93 -19.55 8.28
N GLY A 200 4.34 -18.42 7.87
CA GLY A 200 3.09 -17.89 8.43
C GLY A 200 2.51 -16.75 7.60
N THR A 201 1.21 -16.52 7.75
CA THR A 201 0.51 -15.41 7.10
C THR A 201 -0.55 -14.83 8.01
N VAL A 202 -0.77 -13.51 7.91
CA VAL A 202 -1.88 -12.80 8.54
C VAL A 202 -2.57 -11.96 7.47
N ALA A 203 -3.63 -12.53 6.89
CA ALA A 203 -4.34 -11.97 5.73
C ALA A 203 -5.01 -10.60 6.02
N SER A 204 -5.50 -10.39 7.25
CA SER A 204 -6.10 -9.14 7.72
C SER A 204 -5.11 -7.98 7.76
N LYS A 205 -3.82 -8.27 7.92
CA LYS A 205 -2.73 -7.30 7.97
C LYS A 205 -1.89 -7.26 6.70
N ASP A 206 -2.19 -8.14 5.77
CA ASP A 206 -1.43 -8.30 4.55
C ASP A 206 0.06 -8.60 4.80
N LEU A 207 0.35 -9.39 5.84
CA LEU A 207 1.70 -9.81 6.21
C LEU A 207 1.92 -11.29 5.98
N ALA A 208 3.12 -11.64 5.56
CA ALA A 208 3.60 -13.00 5.42
C ALA A 208 5.07 -13.12 5.81
N VAL A 209 5.43 -14.31 6.31
CA VAL A 209 6.81 -14.75 6.45
C VAL A 209 6.97 -16.01 5.61
N ILE A 210 7.96 -16.02 4.74
CA ILE A 210 8.42 -17.22 4.04
C ILE A 210 9.83 -17.58 4.51
N LYS A 211 10.21 -18.84 4.35
CA LYS A 211 11.54 -19.33 4.74
C LYS A 211 12.19 -20.08 3.59
N VAL A 212 13.50 -19.96 3.50
CA VAL A 212 14.35 -20.72 2.57
C VAL A 212 15.36 -21.50 3.38
N ALA A 213 15.52 -22.79 3.08
CA ALA A 213 16.50 -23.61 3.79
C ALA A 213 17.93 -23.22 3.38
N LEU A 214 18.81 -22.98 4.35
CA LEU A 214 20.20 -22.56 4.10
C LEU A 214 20.98 -23.56 3.25
N LYS A 215 20.65 -24.84 3.35
CA LYS A 215 21.26 -25.90 2.53
C LYS A 215 20.98 -25.80 1.03
N ASP A 216 19.90 -25.07 0.66
CA ASP A 216 19.45 -24.89 -0.72
C ASP A 216 19.99 -23.57 -1.32
N ILE A 217 20.75 -22.80 -0.52
CA ILE A 217 21.40 -21.55 -0.92
C ILE A 217 22.90 -21.83 -1.10
N SER A 218 23.49 -21.37 -2.21
CA SER A 218 24.92 -21.53 -2.44
C SER A 218 25.76 -20.74 -1.45
N ALA A 219 26.97 -21.22 -1.14
CA ALA A 219 27.89 -20.48 -0.28
C ALA A 219 28.27 -19.10 -0.86
N GLU A 220 28.28 -18.96 -2.19
CA GLU A 220 28.53 -17.70 -2.87
C GLU A 220 27.42 -16.69 -2.61
N THR A 221 26.15 -17.14 -2.75
CA THR A 221 24.97 -16.35 -2.44
C THR A 221 24.93 -15.94 -0.97
N LEU A 222 25.19 -16.90 -0.05
CA LEU A 222 25.22 -16.63 1.40
C LEU A 222 26.26 -15.57 1.80
N ASN A 223 27.39 -15.48 1.06
CA ASN A 223 28.38 -14.44 1.29
C ASN A 223 27.99 -13.06 0.72
N THR A 224 26.95 -13.02 -0.11
CA THR A 224 26.51 -11.80 -0.80
C THR A 224 25.31 -11.18 -0.12
N ILE A 225 24.36 -11.98 0.40
CA ILE A 225 23.13 -11.53 1.05
C ILE A 225 23.38 -11.03 2.48
N CYS A 226 22.48 -10.21 2.98
CA CYS A 226 22.50 -9.68 4.35
C CYS A 226 21.08 -9.57 4.93
N LEU A 227 20.95 -9.50 6.23
CA LEU A 227 19.69 -9.14 6.88
C LEU A 227 19.46 -7.65 6.77
N ALA A 228 18.19 -7.25 6.60
CA ALA A 228 17.81 -5.86 6.55
C ALA A 228 18.02 -5.17 7.91
N THR A 229 18.53 -3.95 7.89
CA THR A 229 18.58 -3.12 9.10
C THR A 229 17.20 -2.51 9.31
N LEU A 230 16.59 -2.80 10.46
CA LEU A 230 15.29 -2.25 10.83
C LEU A 230 15.44 -0.87 11.46
N GLY A 231 14.61 0.07 11.04
CA GLY A 231 14.49 1.40 11.64
C GLY A 231 13.40 1.42 12.71
N ASP A 232 13.07 2.63 13.16
CA ASP A 232 12.03 2.86 14.16
C ASP A 232 10.90 3.69 13.55
N SER A 233 9.83 3.02 13.15
CA SER A 233 8.66 3.66 12.52
C SER A 233 7.85 4.52 13.50
N THR A 234 8.07 4.42 14.80
CA THR A 234 7.37 5.22 15.82
C THR A 234 7.90 6.64 15.93
N LYS A 235 9.10 6.88 15.38
CA LYS A 235 9.77 8.20 15.39
C LYS A 235 9.68 8.96 14.09
N LEU A 236 8.92 8.43 13.11
CA LEU A 236 8.77 9.07 11.82
C LEU A 236 7.99 10.37 11.92
N GLU A 237 8.39 11.34 11.10
CA GLU A 237 7.68 12.60 10.93
C GLU A 237 7.24 12.80 9.48
N ALA A 238 6.08 13.46 9.29
CA ALA A 238 5.63 13.81 7.95
C ALA A 238 6.61 14.81 7.29
N GLY A 239 7.00 14.53 6.05
CA GLY A 239 7.99 15.29 5.29
C GLY A 239 9.37 14.63 5.27
N GLU A 240 9.64 13.60 6.07
CA GLU A 240 10.88 12.85 5.97
C GLU A 240 10.98 12.12 4.63
N PRO A 241 12.18 12.07 4.00
CA PRO A 241 12.37 11.33 2.76
C PRO A 241 12.12 9.82 2.95
N ALA A 242 11.51 9.22 1.93
CA ALA A 242 11.21 7.80 1.87
C ALA A 242 11.66 7.20 0.54
N ILE A 243 12.22 5.98 0.58
CA ILE A 243 12.69 5.24 -0.59
C ILE A 243 11.98 3.90 -0.59
N ALA A 244 11.13 3.64 -1.60
CA ALA A 244 10.49 2.35 -1.76
C ALA A 244 11.31 1.48 -2.72
N ILE A 245 11.66 0.27 -2.28
CA ILE A 245 12.44 -0.69 -3.07
C ILE A 245 11.60 -1.94 -3.31
N GLY A 246 11.68 -2.44 -4.55
CA GLY A 246 11.16 -3.72 -4.95
C GLY A 246 12.01 -4.38 -6.04
N ASN A 247 11.77 -5.66 -6.24
CA ASN A 247 12.44 -6.47 -7.27
C ASN A 247 11.43 -7.45 -7.90
N ALA A 248 10.39 -6.92 -8.53
CA ALA A 248 9.37 -7.78 -9.12
C ALA A 248 9.85 -8.48 -10.39
N LEU A 249 9.56 -9.77 -10.48
CA LEU A 249 9.75 -10.62 -11.67
C LEU A 249 11.19 -10.71 -12.19
N GLY A 250 12.19 -10.25 -11.45
CA GLY A 250 13.56 -10.23 -11.95
C GLY A 250 13.77 -9.31 -13.18
N TYR A 251 12.78 -8.51 -13.55
CA TYR A 251 12.91 -7.52 -14.64
C TYR A 251 13.77 -6.31 -14.26
N GLY A 252 14.30 -6.32 -13.04
CA GLY A 252 15.14 -5.26 -12.50
C GLY A 252 14.54 -4.62 -11.27
N GLN A 253 15.44 -3.98 -10.56
CA GLN A 253 15.13 -3.26 -9.33
C GLN A 253 14.21 -2.08 -9.64
N SER A 254 13.11 -1.98 -8.91
CA SER A 254 12.24 -0.81 -8.93
C SER A 254 12.52 0.01 -7.67
N VAL A 255 13.04 1.20 -7.86
CA VAL A 255 13.31 2.17 -6.79
C VAL A 255 12.50 3.41 -7.07
N THR A 256 11.68 3.80 -6.10
CA THR A 256 10.95 5.06 -6.15
C THR A 256 11.24 5.88 -4.91
N THR A 257 11.28 7.19 -5.05
CA THR A 257 11.56 8.12 -3.96
C THR A 257 10.41 9.07 -3.75
N GLY A 258 10.19 9.47 -2.52
CA GLY A 258 9.18 10.42 -2.11
C GLY A 258 9.43 10.87 -0.68
N VAL A 259 8.34 11.18 0.03
CA VAL A 259 8.35 11.56 1.43
C VAL A 259 7.29 10.78 2.21
N ILE A 260 7.41 10.76 3.50
CA ILE A 260 6.32 10.36 4.39
C ILE A 260 5.25 11.47 4.32
N SER A 261 4.13 11.19 3.67
CA SER A 261 3.05 12.17 3.48
C SER A 261 2.18 12.30 4.72
N ALA A 262 1.95 11.20 5.44
CA ALA A 262 1.19 11.16 6.68
C ALA A 262 1.43 9.85 7.44
N LEU A 263 1.11 9.83 8.71
CA LEU A 263 1.18 8.68 9.61
C LEU A 263 -0.20 8.36 10.19
N GLY A 264 -0.38 7.15 10.72
CA GLY A 264 -1.62 6.73 11.37
C GLY A 264 -2.83 6.69 10.44
N ARG A 265 -2.65 6.37 9.15
CA ARG A 265 -3.74 6.30 8.18
C ARG A 265 -4.53 5.00 8.33
N SER A 266 -5.87 5.13 8.35
CA SER A 266 -6.78 3.99 8.30
C SER A 266 -7.30 3.82 6.88
N VAL A 267 -7.14 2.62 6.34
CA VAL A 267 -7.62 2.26 4.99
C VAL A 267 -8.48 1.01 5.09
N SER A 268 -9.65 1.06 4.47
CA SER A 268 -10.56 -0.07 4.36
C SER A 268 -10.52 -0.62 2.94
N VAL A 269 -10.24 -1.90 2.80
CA VAL A 269 -10.21 -2.60 1.50
C VAL A 269 -11.22 -3.74 1.54
N GLN A 270 -12.07 -3.82 0.53
CA GLN A 270 -12.95 -4.97 0.36
C GLN A 270 -12.18 -6.08 -0.35
N ASP A 271 -12.03 -7.21 0.32
CA ASP A 271 -11.48 -8.42 -0.28
C ASP A 271 -12.49 -8.97 -1.30
N SER A 272 -12.11 -8.94 -2.58
CA SER A 272 -12.98 -9.37 -3.68
C SER A 272 -13.25 -10.87 -3.69
N SER A 273 -12.44 -11.69 -3.02
CA SER A 273 -12.58 -13.14 -2.94
C SER A 273 -13.54 -13.57 -1.84
N THR A 274 -13.49 -12.90 -0.69
CA THR A 274 -14.31 -13.23 0.49
C THR A 274 -15.48 -12.28 0.70
N GLY A 275 -15.47 -11.10 0.09
CA GLY A 275 -16.43 -10.01 0.31
C GLY A 275 -16.29 -9.32 1.67
N THR A 276 -15.31 -9.72 2.48
CA THR A 276 -15.02 -9.13 3.79
C THR A 276 -14.30 -7.79 3.64
N THR A 277 -14.69 -6.81 4.45
CA THR A 277 -13.93 -5.54 4.54
C THR A 277 -12.79 -5.72 5.54
N VAL A 278 -11.57 -5.58 5.06
CA VAL A 278 -10.37 -5.54 5.89
C VAL A 278 -10.05 -4.07 6.16
N VAL A 279 -9.93 -3.71 7.43
CA VAL A 279 -9.53 -2.36 7.87
C VAL A 279 -8.13 -2.47 8.44
N ASN A 280 -7.17 -1.77 7.86
CA ASN A 280 -5.85 -1.61 8.44
C ASN A 280 -5.73 -0.17 8.96
N ASN A 281 -5.39 -0.04 10.23
CA ASN A 281 -5.18 1.23 10.89
C ASN A 281 -3.66 1.45 11.06
N ASN A 282 -3.24 2.69 11.21
CA ASN A 282 -1.83 3.04 11.45
C ASN A 282 -0.87 2.88 10.27
N LEU A 283 -1.37 2.94 9.01
CA LEU A 283 -0.48 2.87 7.84
C LEU A 283 0.35 4.16 7.69
N ILE A 284 1.57 3.98 7.18
CA ILE A 284 2.42 5.07 6.65
C ILE A 284 1.90 5.41 5.27
N GLN A 285 1.57 6.68 5.02
CA GLN A 285 1.27 7.21 3.69
C GLN A 285 2.52 7.84 3.09
N THR A 286 2.81 7.54 1.83
CA THR A 286 3.93 8.12 1.07
C THR A 286 3.50 8.50 -0.34
N ASP A 287 4.17 9.48 -0.95
CA ASP A 287 4.04 9.80 -2.37
C ASP A 287 5.10 9.09 -3.24
N ALA A 288 6.02 8.33 -2.63
CA ALA A 288 6.81 7.35 -3.35
C ALA A 288 5.89 6.36 -4.06
N ALA A 289 6.09 6.13 -5.36
CA ALA A 289 5.19 5.32 -6.16
C ALA A 289 5.20 3.85 -5.68
N ILE A 290 4.08 3.38 -5.12
CA ILE A 290 3.86 1.99 -4.73
C ILE A 290 3.03 1.32 -5.83
N ASN A 291 3.63 0.34 -6.50
CA ASN A 291 3.07 -0.35 -7.67
C ASN A 291 3.20 -1.87 -7.52
N PRO A 292 2.45 -2.66 -8.32
CA PRO A 292 2.71 -4.09 -8.43
C PRO A 292 4.19 -4.31 -8.80
N GLY A 293 4.89 -4.97 -7.87
CA GLY A 293 6.33 -5.20 -8.02
C GLY A 293 7.16 -4.76 -6.82
N ASN A 294 6.87 -3.63 -6.18
CA ASN A 294 7.49 -3.29 -4.90
C ASN A 294 6.63 -3.68 -3.68
N SER A 295 5.47 -4.30 -3.90
CA SER A 295 4.62 -4.85 -2.85
C SER A 295 5.35 -5.96 -2.09
N GLY A 296 5.34 -5.90 -0.77
CA GLY A 296 6.12 -6.76 0.13
C GLY A 296 7.59 -6.35 0.29
N GLY A 297 8.05 -5.38 -0.50
CA GLY A 297 9.38 -4.78 -0.40
C GLY A 297 9.48 -3.72 0.70
N ALA A 298 10.69 -3.21 0.89
CA ALA A 298 11.00 -2.28 1.96
C ALA A 298 10.66 -0.83 1.59
N LEU A 299 10.09 -0.10 2.55
CA LEU A 299 10.14 1.36 2.61
C LEU A 299 11.30 1.73 3.51
N LEU A 300 12.24 2.55 3.01
CA LEU A 300 13.47 2.90 3.72
C LEU A 300 13.50 4.39 4.06
N ASN A 301 14.22 4.71 5.13
CA ASN A 301 14.68 6.06 5.42
C ASN A 301 16.02 6.38 4.71
N VAL A 302 16.54 7.58 4.92
CA VAL A 302 17.82 8.03 4.32
C VAL A 302 19.07 7.31 4.84
N LYS A 303 18.96 6.51 5.89
CA LYS A 303 20.05 5.68 6.40
C LYS A 303 20.04 4.27 5.81
N GLY A 304 19.04 3.93 4.98
CA GLY A 304 18.83 2.58 4.47
C GLY A 304 18.18 1.63 5.49
N GLU A 305 17.59 2.17 6.56
CA GLU A 305 16.86 1.38 7.54
C GLU A 305 15.42 1.17 7.07
N VAL A 306 14.89 -0.04 7.23
CA VAL A 306 13.50 -0.38 6.88
C VAL A 306 12.55 0.24 7.89
N ILE A 307 11.69 1.14 7.44
CA ILE A 307 10.67 1.82 8.27
C ILE A 307 9.25 1.31 8.00
N GLY A 308 9.07 0.51 6.93
CA GLY A 308 7.77 -0.08 6.61
C GLY A 308 7.86 -1.12 5.51
N ILE A 309 6.75 -1.85 5.33
CA ILE A 309 6.54 -2.85 4.28
C ILE A 309 5.55 -2.28 3.26
N ASN A 310 5.99 -2.08 2.02
CA ASN A 310 5.15 -1.53 0.95
C ASN A 310 3.97 -2.46 0.65
N SER A 311 2.75 -1.93 0.50
CA SER A 311 1.60 -2.74 0.12
C SER A 311 0.73 -2.04 -0.93
N VAL A 312 0.66 -2.64 -2.11
CA VAL A 312 -0.21 -2.17 -3.21
C VAL A 312 -1.68 -2.45 -2.90
N LYS A 313 -1.99 -3.40 -2.01
CA LYS A 313 -3.36 -3.75 -1.63
C LYS A 313 -4.14 -2.55 -1.08
N TYR A 314 -3.45 -1.65 -0.40
CA TYR A 314 -4.05 -0.44 0.19
C TYR A 314 -4.02 0.77 -0.76
N ALA A 315 -3.29 0.69 -1.89
CA ALA A 315 -3.27 1.76 -2.89
C ALA A 315 -4.62 1.83 -3.62
N GLN A 316 -5.23 3.02 -3.65
CA GLN A 316 -6.45 3.23 -4.43
C GLN A 316 -6.06 3.42 -5.90
N THR A 317 -6.59 2.57 -6.78
CA THR A 317 -6.25 2.56 -8.23
C THR A 317 -6.63 3.85 -8.98
N GLU A 318 -7.42 4.73 -8.37
CA GLU A 318 -7.91 5.97 -8.99
C GLU A 318 -7.19 7.24 -8.53
N VAL A 319 -6.25 7.14 -7.57
CA VAL A 319 -5.55 8.31 -7.00
C VAL A 319 -4.05 8.14 -7.16
N GLU A 320 -3.45 8.88 -8.08
CA GLU A 320 -2.00 8.94 -8.24
C GLU A 320 -1.32 9.67 -7.08
N GLY A 321 -0.13 9.24 -6.69
CA GLY A 321 0.67 9.88 -5.63
C GLY A 321 0.26 9.54 -4.20
N ILE A 322 -0.53 8.46 -4.00
CA ILE A 322 -0.84 7.93 -2.67
C ILE A 322 -0.43 6.46 -2.61
N GLY A 323 0.66 6.20 -1.92
CA GLY A 323 1.14 4.87 -1.56
C GLY A 323 1.00 4.62 -0.06
N TYR A 324 0.98 3.35 0.34
CA TYR A 324 0.91 2.94 1.74
C TYR A 324 1.94 1.87 2.06
N ALA A 325 2.45 1.94 3.30
CA ALA A 325 3.30 0.91 3.87
C ALA A 325 2.85 0.58 5.30
N ILE A 326 3.02 -0.67 5.69
CA ILE A 326 2.78 -1.16 7.04
C ILE A 326 3.98 -0.77 7.89
N PRO A 327 3.81 -0.05 9.03
CA PRO A 327 4.93 0.34 9.89
C PRO A 327 5.75 -0.86 10.34
N ILE A 328 7.08 -0.73 10.33
CA ILE A 328 7.97 -1.87 10.63
C ILE A 328 7.83 -2.37 12.06
N ASN A 329 7.68 -1.46 13.04
CA ASN A 329 7.52 -1.88 14.44
C ASN A 329 6.25 -2.72 14.64
N ASP A 330 5.12 -2.31 14.01
CA ASP A 330 3.87 -3.07 14.08
C ASP A 330 4.00 -4.42 13.35
N ALA A 331 4.69 -4.43 12.18
CA ALA A 331 4.90 -5.64 11.40
C ALA A 331 5.78 -6.66 12.13
N MET A 332 6.86 -6.23 12.79
CA MET A 332 7.80 -7.13 13.45
C MET A 332 7.16 -7.90 14.61
N LEU A 333 6.25 -7.29 15.38
CA LEU A 333 5.50 -7.99 16.42
C LEU A 333 4.75 -9.23 15.88
N ILE A 334 4.27 -9.14 14.65
CA ILE A 334 3.55 -10.22 13.97
C ILE A 334 4.55 -11.20 13.34
N ILE A 335 5.61 -10.68 12.72
CA ILE A 335 6.64 -11.46 12.04
C ILE A 335 7.36 -12.36 13.02
N ASP A 336 7.77 -11.85 14.19
CA ASP A 336 8.45 -12.61 15.23
C ASP A 336 7.58 -13.78 15.72
N LYS A 337 6.30 -13.55 15.99
CA LYS A 337 5.34 -14.61 16.35
C LYS A 337 5.22 -15.67 15.23
N MET A 338 5.18 -15.25 13.97
CA MET A 338 5.14 -16.21 12.85
C MET A 338 6.44 -17.03 12.76
N ILE A 339 7.62 -16.42 13.00
CA ILE A 339 8.91 -17.11 13.02
C ILE A 339 8.96 -18.13 14.16
N ASP A 340 8.48 -17.77 15.34
CA ASP A 340 8.38 -18.66 16.51
C ASP A 340 7.35 -19.79 16.35
N GLY A 341 6.51 -19.70 15.30
CA GLY A 341 5.48 -20.69 15.00
C GLY A 341 4.21 -20.53 15.83
N GLU A 342 4.02 -19.38 16.43
CA GLU A 342 2.79 -19.03 17.12
C GLU A 342 1.66 -18.79 16.11
N LYS A 343 0.47 -19.29 16.44
CA LYS A 343 -0.73 -19.03 15.64
C LYS A 343 -1.38 -17.72 16.09
N ILE A 344 -1.45 -16.77 15.20
CA ILE A 344 -2.19 -15.52 15.41
C ILE A 344 -3.66 -15.81 15.05
N ASP A 345 -4.51 -15.95 16.07
CA ASP A 345 -5.96 -16.15 15.91
C ASP A 345 -6.69 -14.89 16.41
N GLU A 346 -7.00 -14.00 15.47
CA GLU A 346 -7.68 -12.73 15.76
C GLU A 346 -9.08 -12.93 16.39
N SER A 347 -9.69 -14.13 16.24
CA SER A 347 -10.98 -14.44 16.87
C SER A 347 -10.88 -14.61 18.38
N GLN A 348 -9.67 -14.83 18.90
CA GLN A 348 -9.37 -14.98 20.32
C GLN A 348 -8.60 -13.79 20.90
N SER A 349 -8.70 -12.64 20.24
CA SER A 349 -7.98 -11.43 20.64
C SER A 349 -8.17 -11.08 22.09
N GLY A 350 -7.06 -10.77 22.77
CA GLY A 350 -7.07 -10.32 24.14
C GLY A 350 -7.74 -8.97 24.30
N TYR A 351 -8.37 -8.77 25.44
CA TYR A 351 -9.11 -7.57 25.75
C TYR A 351 -8.58 -6.88 27.00
N LEU A 352 -8.24 -5.60 26.87
CA LEU A 352 -7.73 -4.79 27.98
C LEU A 352 -8.88 -4.26 28.87
N GLY A 353 -9.99 -3.86 28.28
CA GLY A 353 -11.16 -3.36 29.00
C GLY A 353 -11.07 -1.89 29.38
N ILE A 354 -10.64 -1.05 28.47
CA ILE A 354 -10.61 0.39 28.60
C ILE A 354 -11.47 1.07 27.52
N GLN A 355 -11.89 2.30 27.82
CA GLN A 355 -12.39 3.25 26.82
C GLN A 355 -11.48 4.48 26.85
N GLY A 356 -11.12 4.99 25.69
CA GLY A 356 -10.19 6.09 25.62
C GLY A 356 -10.30 6.90 24.34
N LYS A 357 -9.38 7.83 24.18
CA LYS A 357 -9.23 8.70 23.02
C LYS A 357 -7.75 9.00 22.79
N ASP A 358 -7.43 9.49 21.61
CA ASP A 358 -6.09 9.94 21.31
C ASP A 358 -5.72 11.19 22.14
N SER A 359 -4.46 11.29 22.51
CA SER A 359 -3.85 12.48 23.11
C SER A 359 -2.51 12.78 22.41
N SER A 360 -1.93 13.94 22.69
CA SER A 360 -0.59 14.30 22.18
C SER A 360 0.56 13.45 22.73
N LEU A 361 0.30 12.69 23.78
CA LEU A 361 1.31 11.84 24.44
C LEU A 361 1.09 10.34 24.18
N GLY A 362 -0.09 9.93 23.64
CA GLY A 362 -0.44 8.53 23.45
C GLY A 362 -1.93 8.25 23.63
N ALA A 363 -2.29 7.02 23.97
CA ALA A 363 -3.67 6.57 24.16
C ALA A 363 -4.17 6.94 25.57
N TYR A 364 -5.01 7.97 25.68
CA TYR A 364 -5.59 8.43 26.96
C TYR A 364 -6.71 7.52 27.42
N VAL A 365 -6.63 6.99 28.63
CA VAL A 365 -7.65 6.15 29.26
C VAL A 365 -8.75 7.02 29.88
N HIS A 366 -9.93 7.05 29.27
CA HIS A 366 -11.08 7.79 29.79
C HIS A 366 -11.79 7.02 30.90
N SER A 367 -11.97 5.71 30.72
CA SER A 367 -12.60 4.83 31.72
C SER A 367 -12.04 3.41 31.64
N VAL A 368 -12.10 2.71 32.76
CA VAL A 368 -11.72 1.30 32.90
C VAL A 368 -12.96 0.50 33.29
N LEU A 369 -13.21 -0.59 32.57
CA LEU A 369 -14.37 -1.44 32.81
C LEU A 369 -14.20 -2.28 34.08
N PRO A 370 -15.24 -2.38 34.92
CA PRO A 370 -15.17 -3.21 36.12
C PRO A 370 -14.88 -4.69 35.81
N GLY A 371 -13.95 -5.30 36.53
CA GLY A 371 -13.56 -6.69 36.34
C GLY A 371 -12.61 -6.96 35.15
N SER A 372 -12.27 -5.93 34.37
CA SER A 372 -11.37 -6.04 33.22
C SER A 372 -9.92 -6.34 33.58
N ALA A 373 -9.15 -6.74 32.58
CA ALA A 373 -7.70 -6.92 32.67
C ALA A 373 -7.01 -5.63 33.15
N ALA A 374 -7.37 -4.48 32.58
CA ALA A 374 -6.86 -3.18 32.96
C ALA A 374 -7.11 -2.86 34.44
N GLN A 375 -8.31 -3.13 34.95
CA GLN A 375 -8.64 -2.90 36.35
C GLN A 375 -7.81 -3.78 37.27
N LYS A 376 -7.66 -5.07 36.94
CA LYS A 376 -6.87 -6.04 37.74
C LYS A 376 -5.40 -5.66 37.78
N ALA A 377 -4.86 -5.14 36.68
CA ALA A 377 -3.50 -4.68 36.54
C ALA A 377 -3.25 -3.28 37.18
N GLY A 378 -4.32 -2.58 37.59
CA GLY A 378 -4.20 -1.27 38.26
C GLY A 378 -4.11 -0.08 37.32
N ILE A 379 -4.46 -0.23 36.04
CA ILE A 379 -4.69 0.89 35.10
C ILE A 379 -5.90 1.69 35.56
N LYS A 380 -5.84 3.01 35.49
CA LYS A 380 -6.88 3.92 35.98
C LYS A 380 -7.34 4.91 34.91
N ALA A 381 -8.52 5.44 35.06
CA ALA A 381 -8.95 6.59 34.29
C ALA A 381 -7.99 7.77 34.55
N GLY A 382 -7.57 8.44 33.50
CA GLY A 382 -6.57 9.49 33.53
C GLY A 382 -5.15 9.03 33.14
N ASP A 383 -4.85 7.73 33.14
CA ASP A 383 -3.57 7.22 32.63
C ASP A 383 -3.48 7.45 31.10
N ILE A 384 -2.26 7.60 30.61
CA ILE A 384 -1.96 7.64 29.19
C ILE A 384 -1.07 6.45 28.85
N ILE A 385 -1.49 5.56 27.98
CA ILE A 385 -0.67 4.44 27.52
C ILE A 385 0.26 4.97 26.44
N VAL A 386 1.56 4.85 26.64
CA VAL A 386 2.60 5.38 25.76
C VAL A 386 3.43 4.30 25.09
N GLU A 387 3.42 3.06 25.65
CA GLU A 387 4.15 1.93 25.08
C GLU A 387 3.40 0.62 25.34
N PHE A 388 3.47 -0.30 24.40
CA PHE A 388 2.96 -1.66 24.47
C PHE A 388 3.99 -2.61 23.88
N GLU A 389 4.48 -3.58 24.66
CA GLU A 389 5.50 -4.56 24.24
C GLU A 389 6.69 -3.90 23.51
N GLY A 390 7.22 -2.80 24.08
CA GLY A 390 8.34 -2.06 23.50
C GLY A 390 7.98 -1.15 22.32
N THR A 391 6.73 -1.19 21.85
CA THR A 391 6.26 -0.34 20.74
C THR A 391 5.57 0.92 21.26
N THR A 392 6.04 2.10 20.84
CA THR A 392 5.43 3.39 21.20
C THR A 392 3.99 3.49 20.68
N ILE A 393 3.06 3.89 21.53
CA ILE A 393 1.64 4.04 21.23
C ILE A 393 1.32 5.51 21.03
N ALA A 394 0.95 5.87 19.80
CA ALA A 394 0.52 7.22 19.44
C ALA A 394 -1.02 7.39 19.52
N THR A 395 -1.80 6.34 19.23
CA THR A 395 -3.26 6.41 19.14
C THR A 395 -3.95 5.21 19.80
N MET A 396 -5.23 5.39 20.17
CA MET A 396 -6.10 4.29 20.62
C MET A 396 -6.34 3.23 19.54
N SER A 397 -6.39 3.66 18.28
CA SER A 397 -6.57 2.74 17.15
C SER A 397 -5.35 1.83 16.98
N GLN A 398 -4.14 2.36 17.10
CA GLN A 398 -2.90 1.59 17.11
C GLN A 398 -2.88 0.60 18.28
N LEU A 399 -3.18 1.06 19.49
CA LEU A 399 -3.24 0.19 20.67
C LEU A 399 -4.22 -0.97 20.48
N LYS A 400 -5.42 -0.68 19.99
CA LYS A 400 -6.44 -1.70 19.70
C LYS A 400 -5.96 -2.70 18.66
N GLU A 401 -5.28 -2.23 17.64
CA GLU A 401 -4.71 -3.05 16.59
C GLU A 401 -3.66 -4.00 17.13
N LEU A 402 -2.69 -3.50 17.88
CA LEU A 402 -1.62 -4.32 18.48
C LEU A 402 -2.17 -5.37 19.47
N LEU A 403 -3.15 -4.99 20.29
CA LEU A 403 -3.83 -5.93 21.18
C LEU A 403 -4.51 -7.09 20.45
N SER A 404 -4.93 -6.87 19.20
CA SER A 404 -5.58 -7.93 18.41
C SER A 404 -4.67 -9.10 18.04
N TYR A 405 -3.34 -8.93 18.21
CA TYR A 405 -2.34 -9.98 17.93
C TYR A 405 -1.97 -10.83 19.15
N TYR A 406 -2.52 -10.47 20.31
CA TYR A 406 -2.27 -11.18 21.56
C TYR A 406 -3.57 -11.88 21.98
N PRO A 407 -3.57 -13.20 22.17
CA PRO A 407 -4.76 -13.92 22.62
C PRO A 407 -5.12 -13.57 24.08
N ALA A 408 -6.35 -13.86 24.45
CA ALA A 408 -6.77 -13.81 25.83
C ALA A 408 -5.93 -14.77 26.68
N GLY A 409 -5.47 -14.31 27.85
CA GLY A 409 -4.57 -15.05 28.75
C GLY A 409 -3.09 -14.71 28.58
N ASP A 410 -2.70 -14.05 27.48
CA ASP A 410 -1.33 -13.58 27.32
C ASP A 410 -1.00 -12.51 28.36
N THR A 411 0.25 -12.55 28.81
CA THR A 411 0.79 -11.56 29.74
C THR A 411 1.67 -10.59 28.98
N VAL A 412 1.28 -9.31 28.97
CA VAL A 412 1.90 -8.25 28.17
C VAL A 412 2.33 -7.07 29.03
N GLU A 413 3.36 -6.32 28.58
CA GLU A 413 3.89 -5.15 29.27
C GLU A 413 3.35 -3.85 28.65
N PHE A 414 2.94 -2.92 29.50
CA PHE A 414 2.58 -1.55 29.14
C PHE A 414 3.46 -0.56 29.86
N VAL A 415 3.80 0.55 29.20
CA VAL A 415 4.28 1.76 29.85
C VAL A 415 3.16 2.78 29.85
N ILE A 416 2.83 3.30 31.01
CA ILE A 416 1.80 4.32 31.18
C ILE A 416 2.40 5.58 31.83
N LEU A 417 1.80 6.72 31.51
CA LEU A 417 2.03 7.99 32.21
C LEU A 417 0.81 8.26 33.11
N ARG A 418 1.04 8.28 34.40
CA ARG A 418 -0.01 8.55 35.39
C ARG A 418 0.09 9.98 35.92
N PRO A 419 -0.98 10.79 35.81
CA PRO A 419 -0.94 12.17 36.31
C PRO A 419 -0.77 12.23 37.84
N GLN A 420 0.18 13.04 38.30
CA GLN A 420 0.44 13.29 39.70
C GLN A 420 -0.13 14.64 40.19
N GLY A 421 -0.72 15.41 39.29
CA GLY A 421 -1.13 16.81 39.47
C GLY A 421 -0.02 17.79 39.05
N ASN A 422 -0.38 19.08 38.86
CA ASN A 422 0.53 20.14 38.42
C ASN A 422 1.20 19.87 37.05
N ASP A 423 0.51 19.19 36.13
CA ASP A 423 1.03 18.79 34.81
C ASP A 423 2.27 17.85 34.86
N GLU A 424 2.50 17.23 36.01
CA GLU A 424 3.54 16.20 36.16
C GLU A 424 2.94 14.79 35.95
N TYR A 425 3.73 13.91 35.29
CA TYR A 425 3.39 12.52 35.05
C TYR A 425 4.46 11.60 35.67
N GLU A 426 3.99 10.50 36.25
CA GLU A 426 4.84 9.40 36.69
C GLU A 426 4.78 8.28 35.63
N GLU A 427 5.94 7.92 35.09
CA GLU A 427 6.05 6.79 34.16
C GLU A 427 6.05 5.47 34.95
N MET A 428 5.24 4.53 34.55
CA MET A 428 5.07 3.23 35.20
C MET A 428 5.03 2.10 34.22
N LYS A 429 5.76 1.03 34.45
CA LYS A 429 5.62 -0.25 33.75
C LYS A 429 4.57 -1.10 34.44
N ILE A 430 3.63 -1.62 33.68
CA ILE A 430 2.52 -2.44 34.19
C ILE A 430 2.42 -3.70 33.35
N THR A 431 2.46 -4.84 34.02
CA THR A 431 2.22 -6.15 33.40
C THR A 431 0.73 -6.49 33.49
N VAL A 432 0.13 -6.89 32.38
CA VAL A 432 -1.29 -7.18 32.27
C VAL A 432 -1.50 -8.56 31.67
N GLU A 433 -2.29 -9.42 32.35
CA GLU A 433 -2.85 -10.63 31.75
C GLU A 433 -4.12 -10.23 30.97
N LEU A 434 -4.12 -10.40 29.66
CA LEU A 434 -5.23 -10.00 28.79
C LEU A 434 -6.48 -10.83 29.07
N GLY A 435 -7.62 -10.18 29.12
CA GLY A 435 -8.92 -10.82 29.32
C GLY A 435 -9.54 -11.27 28.00
N ASP A 436 -10.63 -12.06 28.10
CA ASP A 436 -11.45 -12.45 26.97
C ASP A 436 -12.54 -11.39 26.71
N ALA A 437 -12.70 -10.97 25.45
CA ALA A 437 -13.72 -10.00 25.06
C ALA A 437 -15.16 -10.54 25.25
N SER A 438 -15.35 -11.86 25.30
CA SER A 438 -16.65 -12.48 25.54
C SER A 438 -17.25 -12.19 26.91
N ILE A 439 -16.45 -11.70 27.86
CA ILE A 439 -16.90 -11.32 29.23
C ILE A 439 -17.77 -10.03 29.20
N LEU A 440 -17.85 -9.36 28.06
CA LEU A 440 -18.58 -8.10 27.90
C LEU A 440 -19.99 -8.24 27.31
N SER A 441 -20.45 -9.47 27.05
CA SER A 441 -21.75 -9.78 26.48
C SER A 441 -22.84 -9.96 27.55
#